data_cf76d9147736e193cf918191c617403e
#
_entry.id   cf76d9147736e193cf918191c617403e
#
_cell.length_a   1.000
_cell.length_b   1.000
_cell.length_c   1.000
_cell.angle_alpha   90.00
_cell.angle_beta   90.00
_cell.angle_gamma   90.00
#
_symmetry.space_group_name_H-M   'P 1'
#
loop_
_entity.id
_entity.type
_entity.pdbx_description
1 polymer ?
#
loop_
_entity_poly.entity_id
_entity_poly.type
_entity_poly.pdbx_seq_one_letter_code
_entity_poly.pdbx_strand_id
1 'polypeptide(L)'
;MKTSSKSTTIAFVIGLLGGVLFALPTLFIAVESGGGGHGCYIEARAFFPISMLLTLLEGRISTFSIALAVLQFPAYGALLGWSIARRNYLPFVAVASVHAIAAICCFAGPLDSFIPERCILHIRG
;
A
#
# COMPACT_ATOMS: atom_id res chain seq x y z
N MET A 1 -25.26 11.70 18.88
CA MET A 1 -24.36 12.87 19.04
C MET A 1 -23.86 13.30 17.68
N LYS A 2 -24.20 14.52 17.21
CA LYS A 2 -23.62 15.09 15.98
C LYS A 2 -22.16 15.45 16.27
N THR A 3 -21.22 14.69 15.74
CA THR A 3 -19.80 15.09 15.75
C THR A 3 -19.68 16.43 15.02
N SER A 4 -19.02 17.39 15.65
CA SER A 4 -18.78 18.70 15.05
C SER A 4 -17.98 18.53 13.76
N SER A 5 -18.38 19.24 12.69
CA SER A 5 -17.65 19.24 11.41
C SER A 5 -16.15 19.53 11.59
N LYS A 6 -15.79 20.43 12.51
CA LYS A 6 -14.41 20.78 12.84
C LYS A 6 -13.61 19.59 13.37
N SER A 7 -14.21 18.77 14.26
CA SER A 7 -13.54 17.56 14.80
C SER A 7 -13.25 16.53 13.70
N THR A 8 -14.17 16.35 12.78
CA THR A 8 -13.99 15.43 11.65
C THR A 8 -12.86 15.89 10.72
N THR A 9 -12.80 17.20 10.42
CA THR A 9 -11.73 17.77 9.58
C THR A 9 -10.36 17.61 10.24
N ILE A 10 -10.25 17.89 11.54
CA ILE A 10 -8.99 17.75 12.28
C ILE A 10 -8.53 16.28 12.25
N ALA A 11 -9.40 15.34 12.54
CA ALA A 11 -9.06 13.91 12.52
C ALA A 11 -8.65 13.43 11.11
N PHE A 12 -9.32 13.91 10.07
CA PHE A 12 -8.96 13.65 8.68
C PHE A 12 -7.54 14.16 8.36
N VAL A 13 -7.22 15.40 8.73
CA VAL A 13 -5.90 16.01 8.47
C VAL A 13 -4.81 15.29 9.25
N ILE A 14 -5.04 14.97 10.52
CA ILE A 14 -4.08 14.20 11.34
C ILE A 14 -3.83 12.82 10.70
N GLY A 15 -4.89 12.14 10.28
CA GLY A 15 -4.77 10.86 9.60
C GLY A 15 -3.99 10.96 8.29
N LEU A 16 -4.27 11.99 7.48
CA LEU A 16 -3.56 12.26 6.23
C LEU A 16 -2.05 12.47 6.48
N LEU A 17 -1.70 13.31 7.45
CA LEU A 17 -0.30 13.57 7.81
C LEU A 17 0.39 12.31 8.34
N GLY A 18 -0.29 11.53 9.18
CA GLY A 18 0.21 10.23 9.64
C GLY A 18 0.46 9.26 8.49
N GLY A 19 -0.44 9.22 7.51
CA GLY A 19 -0.28 8.43 6.29
C GLY A 19 0.91 8.88 5.44
N VAL A 20 1.14 10.18 5.30
CA VAL A 20 2.32 10.74 4.62
C VAL A 20 3.61 10.33 5.35
N LEU A 21 3.65 10.49 6.67
CA LEU A 21 4.83 10.12 7.47
C LEU A 21 5.14 8.62 7.38
N PHE A 22 4.11 7.78 7.29
CA PHE A 22 4.29 6.34 7.10
C PHE A 22 4.71 5.97 5.67
N ALA A 23 4.22 6.72 4.67
CA ALA A 23 4.55 6.49 3.26
C ALA A 23 6.05 6.68 2.96
N LEU A 24 6.70 7.65 3.59
CA LEU A 24 8.10 7.96 3.31
C LEU A 24 9.06 6.78 3.58
N PRO A 25 9.10 6.17 4.78
CA PRO A 25 9.98 5.04 5.04
C PRO A 25 9.57 3.79 4.23
N THR A 26 8.29 3.54 4.02
CA THR A 26 7.83 2.38 3.25
C THR A 26 8.18 2.48 1.77
N LEU A 27 8.10 3.68 1.19
CA LEU A 27 8.56 3.93 -0.18
C LEU A 27 10.09 3.75 -0.29
N PHE A 28 10.84 4.26 0.68
CA PHE A 28 12.29 4.09 0.69
C PHE A 28 12.66 2.60 0.72
N ILE A 29 12.08 1.81 1.64
CA ILE A 29 12.30 0.37 1.74
C ILE A 29 11.90 -0.35 0.44
N ALA A 30 10.77 0.02 -0.16
CA ALA A 30 10.30 -0.58 -1.42
C ALA A 30 11.24 -0.30 -2.59
N VAL A 31 11.80 0.91 -2.67
CA VAL A 31 12.78 1.29 -3.70
C VAL A 31 14.10 0.56 -3.50
N GLU A 32 14.61 0.49 -2.27
CA GLU A 32 15.83 -0.25 -1.94
C GLU A 32 15.70 -1.73 -2.28
N SER A 33 14.56 -2.36 -2.00
CA SER A 33 14.30 -3.76 -2.34
C SER A 33 14.30 -4.06 -3.84
N GLY A 34 13.92 -3.06 -4.64
CA GLY A 34 13.96 -3.13 -6.11
C GLY A 34 15.34 -2.76 -6.70
N GLY A 35 16.01 -1.77 -6.09
CA GLY A 35 17.27 -1.21 -6.58
C GLY A 35 18.53 -2.00 -6.20
N GLY A 36 18.46 -2.84 -5.16
CA GLY A 36 19.60 -3.65 -4.67
C GLY A 36 20.07 -4.78 -5.60
N GLY A 37 19.65 -4.80 -6.86
CA GLY A 37 20.08 -5.77 -7.87
C GLY A 37 19.44 -7.15 -7.76
N HIS A 38 18.57 -7.37 -6.77
CA HIS A 38 17.91 -8.66 -6.56
C HIS A 38 16.55 -8.75 -7.24
N GLY A 39 15.91 -7.61 -7.58
CA GLY A 39 14.66 -7.55 -8.35
C GLY A 39 13.43 -8.23 -7.74
N CYS A 40 13.49 -8.60 -6.44
CA CYS A 40 12.44 -9.41 -5.82
C CYS A 40 11.20 -8.61 -5.44
N TYR A 41 11.33 -7.29 -5.22
CA TYR A 41 10.24 -6.38 -4.87
C TYR A 41 9.30 -6.88 -3.76
N ILE A 42 9.82 -7.69 -2.82
CA ILE A 42 9.00 -8.33 -1.78
C ILE A 42 8.32 -7.28 -0.91
N GLU A 43 9.08 -6.28 -0.47
CA GLU A 43 8.59 -5.19 0.36
C GLU A 43 7.61 -4.30 -0.43
N ALA A 44 7.88 -4.05 -1.70
CA ALA A 44 6.95 -3.33 -2.56
C ALA A 44 5.62 -4.07 -2.73
N ARG A 45 5.63 -5.40 -2.85
CA ARG A 45 4.43 -6.24 -2.92
C ARG A 45 3.65 -6.25 -1.61
N ALA A 46 4.35 -6.20 -0.47
CA ALA A 46 3.72 -6.17 0.84
C ALA A 46 3.09 -4.81 1.14
N PHE A 47 3.83 -3.71 0.89
CA PHE A 47 3.38 -2.37 1.24
C PHE A 47 2.51 -1.70 0.16
N PHE A 48 2.75 -2.01 -1.11
CA PHE A 48 2.07 -1.38 -2.24
C PHE A 48 1.42 -2.40 -3.19
N PRO A 49 0.63 -3.36 -2.68
CA PRO A 49 0.16 -4.48 -3.49
C PRO A 49 -0.73 -4.03 -4.66
N ILE A 50 -1.55 -2.99 -4.49
CA ILE A 50 -2.43 -2.48 -5.55
C ILE A 50 -1.61 -1.88 -6.68
N SER A 51 -0.58 -1.08 -6.35
CA SER A 51 0.36 -0.52 -7.33
C SER A 51 1.17 -1.63 -8.02
N MET A 52 1.59 -2.65 -7.28
CA MET A 52 2.34 -3.78 -7.84
C MET A 52 1.49 -4.64 -8.78
N LEU A 53 0.23 -4.91 -8.44
CA LEU A 53 -0.69 -5.60 -9.36
C LEU A 53 -0.89 -4.82 -10.66
N LEU A 54 -1.02 -3.50 -10.58
CA LEU A 54 -1.10 -2.65 -11.77
C LEU A 54 0.17 -2.73 -12.62
N THR A 55 1.35 -2.65 -11.98
CA THR A 55 2.65 -2.81 -12.65
C THR A 55 2.75 -4.15 -13.38
N LEU A 56 2.22 -5.21 -12.79
CA LEU A 56 2.20 -6.54 -13.40
C LEU A 56 1.25 -6.59 -14.62
N LEU A 57 0.10 -5.95 -14.54
CA LEU A 57 -0.84 -5.87 -15.66
C LEU A 57 -0.28 -5.04 -16.83
N GLU A 58 0.45 -3.97 -16.53
CA GLU A 58 1.05 -3.09 -17.56
C GLU A 58 2.38 -3.63 -18.09
N GLY A 59 2.99 -4.63 -17.43
CA GLY A 59 4.31 -5.16 -17.77
C GLY A 59 5.47 -4.17 -17.54
N ARG A 60 5.20 -3.05 -16.85
CA ARG A 60 6.18 -1.98 -16.57
C ARG A 60 5.78 -1.15 -15.36
N ILE A 61 6.75 -0.53 -14.72
CA ILE A 61 6.51 0.49 -13.70
C ILE A 61 6.12 1.79 -14.43
N SER A 62 4.86 2.18 -14.35
CA SER A 62 4.33 3.39 -14.97
C SER A 62 4.27 4.56 -13.97
N THR A 63 4.18 5.78 -14.49
CA THR A 63 3.95 6.96 -13.65
C THR A 63 2.66 6.82 -12.83
N PHE A 64 1.65 6.14 -13.38
CA PHE A 64 0.39 5.92 -12.70
C PHE A 64 0.54 4.94 -11.52
N SER A 65 1.29 3.84 -11.70
CA SER A 65 1.57 2.90 -10.60
C SER A 65 2.39 3.55 -9.48
N ILE A 66 3.35 4.42 -9.82
CA ILE A 66 4.11 5.20 -8.82
C ILE A 66 3.21 6.19 -8.08
N ALA A 67 2.38 6.94 -8.79
CA ALA A 67 1.44 7.89 -8.18
C ALA A 67 0.48 7.18 -7.22
N LEU A 68 -0.02 6.01 -7.61
CA LEU A 68 -0.89 5.18 -6.77
C LEU A 68 -0.16 4.73 -5.49
N ALA A 69 1.10 4.29 -5.59
CA ALA A 69 1.91 3.92 -4.43
C ALA A 69 2.10 5.10 -3.46
N VAL A 70 2.45 6.28 -3.97
CA VAL A 70 2.66 7.49 -3.16
C VAL A 70 1.39 7.92 -2.44
N LEU A 71 0.23 7.86 -3.11
CA LEU A 71 -1.05 8.32 -2.58
C LEU A 71 -1.73 7.31 -1.65
N GLN A 72 -1.36 6.03 -1.71
CA GLN A 72 -2.05 4.94 -1.01
C GLN A 72 -2.10 5.16 0.50
N PHE A 73 -0.96 5.37 1.15
CA PHE A 73 -0.92 5.55 2.62
C PHE A 73 -1.50 6.88 3.10
N PRO A 74 -1.27 8.02 2.44
CA PRO A 74 -2.00 9.25 2.74
C PRO A 74 -3.52 9.07 2.68
N ALA A 75 -4.03 8.40 1.67
CA ALA A 75 -5.45 8.10 1.53
C ALA A 75 -5.96 7.18 2.65
N TYR A 76 -5.21 6.13 3.00
CA TYR A 76 -5.56 5.23 4.11
C TYR A 76 -5.57 5.97 5.45
N GLY A 77 -4.58 6.81 5.70
CA GLY A 77 -4.51 7.62 6.91
C GLY A 77 -5.68 8.60 7.02
N ALA A 78 -6.00 9.30 5.95
CA ALA A 78 -7.14 10.22 5.89
C ALA A 78 -8.47 9.49 6.13
N LEU A 79 -8.65 8.32 5.50
CA LEU A 79 -9.84 7.48 5.67
C LEU A 79 -9.95 6.95 7.11
N LEU A 80 -8.84 6.54 7.71
CA LEU A 80 -8.81 6.10 9.11
C LEU A 80 -9.20 7.25 10.05
N GLY A 81 -8.59 8.43 9.88
CA GLY A 81 -8.92 9.62 10.68
C GLY A 81 -10.40 10.00 10.57
N TRP A 82 -10.93 9.98 9.35
CA TRP A 82 -12.35 10.21 9.12
C TRP A 82 -13.24 9.14 9.78
N SER A 83 -12.87 7.85 9.66
CA SER A 83 -13.60 6.72 10.25
C SER A 83 -13.67 6.80 11.77
N ILE A 84 -12.56 7.18 12.42
CA ILE A 84 -12.47 7.39 13.88
C ILE A 84 -13.43 8.52 14.29
N ALA A 85 -13.36 9.66 13.61
CA ALA A 85 -14.21 10.82 13.92
C ALA A 85 -15.70 10.51 13.75
N ARG A 86 -16.06 9.71 12.76
CA ARG A 86 -17.44 9.31 12.47
C ARG A 86 -17.90 8.07 13.23
N ARG A 87 -16.99 7.39 13.93
CA ARG A 87 -17.24 6.08 14.58
C ARG A 87 -17.83 5.05 13.60
N ASN A 88 -17.44 5.16 12.33
CA ASN A 88 -17.83 4.25 11.26
C ASN A 88 -16.58 3.69 10.60
N TYR A 89 -16.18 2.49 11.01
CA TYR A 89 -14.96 1.83 10.54
C TYR A 89 -15.16 1.01 9.27
N LEU A 90 -16.41 0.86 8.80
CA LEU A 90 -16.72 0.02 7.64
C LEU A 90 -15.92 0.42 6.38
N PRO A 91 -15.81 1.70 5.99
CA PRO A 91 -15.02 2.09 4.81
C PRO A 91 -13.54 1.77 4.96
N PHE A 92 -12.98 1.98 6.17
CA PHE A 92 -11.58 1.64 6.43
C PHE A 92 -11.34 0.13 6.37
N VAL A 93 -12.21 -0.67 7.00
CA VAL A 93 -12.13 -2.14 6.96
C VAL A 93 -12.24 -2.65 5.53
N ALA A 94 -13.16 -2.11 4.72
CA ALA A 94 -13.29 -2.49 3.32
C ALA A 94 -12.01 -2.25 2.53
N VAL A 95 -11.40 -1.06 2.67
CA VAL A 95 -10.13 -0.73 1.99
C VAL A 95 -8.97 -1.57 2.51
N ALA A 96 -8.88 -1.81 3.82
CA ALA A 96 -7.87 -2.69 4.41
C ALA A 96 -8.02 -4.14 3.91
N SER A 97 -9.25 -4.62 3.74
CA SER A 97 -9.52 -5.94 3.16
C SER A 97 -9.08 -6.03 1.70
N VAL A 98 -9.37 -5.01 0.89
CA VAL A 98 -8.90 -4.94 -0.51
C VAL A 98 -7.38 -4.94 -0.56
N HIS A 99 -6.72 -4.19 0.32
CA HIS A 99 -5.25 -4.19 0.41
C HIS A 99 -4.70 -5.59 0.76
N ALA A 100 -5.28 -6.25 1.77
CA ALA A 100 -4.86 -7.59 2.18
C ALA A 100 -5.07 -8.63 1.05
N ILE A 101 -6.21 -8.59 0.36
CA ILE A 101 -6.49 -9.46 -0.79
C ILE A 101 -5.48 -9.19 -1.91
N ALA A 102 -5.21 -7.93 -2.23
CA ALA A 102 -4.23 -7.56 -3.24
C ALA A 102 -2.83 -8.05 -2.88
N ALA A 103 -2.42 -7.95 -1.60
CA ALA A 103 -1.16 -8.50 -1.12
C ALA A 103 -1.11 -10.02 -1.28
N ILE A 104 -2.15 -10.74 -0.89
CA ILE A 104 -2.24 -12.20 -1.10
C ILE A 104 -2.12 -12.53 -2.58
N CYS A 105 -2.80 -11.81 -3.47
CA CYS A 105 -2.69 -12.01 -4.92
C CYS A 105 -1.27 -11.77 -5.43
N CYS A 106 -0.53 -10.81 -4.86
CA CYS A 106 0.87 -10.55 -5.22
C CYS A 106 1.81 -11.69 -4.82
N PHE A 107 1.47 -12.49 -3.79
CA PHE A 107 2.33 -13.58 -3.29
C PHE A 107 1.84 -14.98 -3.68
N ALA A 108 0.53 -15.17 -3.91
CA ALA A 108 -0.06 -16.49 -4.18
C ALA A 108 -0.51 -16.67 -5.65
N GLY A 109 -0.36 -15.65 -6.48
CA GLY A 109 -0.82 -15.67 -7.87
C GLY A 109 0.18 -16.29 -8.85
N PRO A 110 -0.21 -16.47 -10.13
CA PRO A 110 0.66 -16.93 -11.21
C PRO A 110 1.81 -15.95 -11.52
N LEU A 111 1.97 -14.94 -10.71
CA LEU A 111 2.98 -13.91 -10.75
C LEU A 111 4.37 -14.42 -10.35
N ASP A 112 4.47 -15.65 -9.82
CA ASP A 112 5.73 -16.33 -9.56
C ASP A 112 6.58 -16.51 -10.84
N SER A 113 5.95 -16.52 -12.02
CA SER A 113 6.68 -16.59 -13.28
C SER A 113 7.50 -15.33 -13.62
N PHE A 114 7.22 -14.21 -12.95
CA PHE A 114 7.99 -12.95 -13.06
C PHE A 114 9.02 -12.78 -11.94
N ILE A 115 9.06 -13.73 -10.97
CA ILE A 115 10.07 -13.71 -9.92
C ILE A 115 11.30 -14.44 -10.45
N PRO A 116 12.49 -13.81 -10.51
CA PRO A 116 13.71 -14.53 -10.79
C PRO A 116 13.87 -15.71 -9.82
N GLU A 117 14.27 -16.89 -10.31
CA GLU A 117 14.43 -18.10 -9.50
C GLU A 117 15.26 -17.87 -8.22
N ARG A 118 16.18 -16.91 -8.26
CA ARG A 118 17.01 -16.48 -7.11
C ARG A 118 16.17 -15.98 -5.92
N CYS A 119 14.99 -15.39 -6.17
CA CYS A 119 14.13 -14.87 -5.12
C CYS A 119 13.34 -15.97 -4.42
N ILE A 120 13.03 -17.06 -5.14
CA ILE A 120 12.30 -18.21 -4.60
C ILE A 120 13.19 -18.98 -3.60
N LEU A 121 14.49 -19.07 -3.87
CA LEU A 121 15.45 -19.74 -2.99
C LEU A 121 15.62 -19.02 -1.64
N HIS A 122 15.49 -17.69 -1.61
CA HIS A 122 15.64 -16.90 -0.38
C HIS A 122 14.42 -16.97 0.56
N ILE A 123 13.26 -17.34 0.04
CA ILE A 123 12.01 -17.48 0.82
C ILE A 123 11.87 -18.90 1.42
N ARG A 124 12.57 -19.88 0.85
CA ARG A 124 12.47 -21.30 1.26
C ARG A 124 13.63 -21.78 2.15
N GLY A 125 14.63 -20.96 2.41
CA GLY A 125 15.74 -21.24 3.34
C GLY A 125 15.53 -20.53 4.67
#